data_6efff59eaec9ab7030d94dc971893789
#
_entry.id   6efff59eaec9ab7030d94dc971893789
#
_cell.length_a   1.000
_cell.length_b   1.000
_cell.length_c   1.000
_cell.angle_alpha   90.00
_cell.angle_beta   90.00
_cell.angle_gamma   90.00
#
_symmetry.space_group_name_H-M   'P 1'
#
loop_
_entity.id
_entity.type
_entity.pdbx_description
1 polymer ?
#
loop_
_entity_poly.entity_id
_entity_poly.type
_entity_poly.pdbx_seq_one_letter_code
_entity_poly.pdbx_strand_id
1 'polypeptide(L)'
;VGSEMCIRDSTALVTFLVVGIVFLAGRFDIQGTSTGFSVISDNGGLFPTGLFSLVIVTSGVIFAYAAVELVGTAAGETAEPAKVMPRAINSVILRIAVFYVGSLIVLALLLPYTTYKADESPFVTFFSKIGVPAAGGIMNLVVLTAAMSSLNAGLYSTGRTLRSMALNGTAPSFTGKMNRNGVPFGGIALTGALTFLGVI
;
A
#
# COMPACT_ATOMS: atom_id res chain seq x y z
N VAL A 1 -2.86 -9.92 -15.76
CA VAL A 1 -2.68 -8.49 -15.39
C VAL A 1 -2.40 -8.35 -13.89
N GLY A 2 -3.14 -9.01 -13.00
CA GLY A 2 -2.95 -8.87 -11.54
C GLY A 2 -1.64 -9.48 -11.00
N SER A 3 -1.16 -10.59 -11.55
CA SER A 3 0.06 -11.24 -11.10
C SER A 3 1.33 -10.43 -11.43
N GLU A 4 1.42 -9.86 -12.60
CA GLU A 4 2.59 -9.07 -13.03
C GLU A 4 2.73 -7.76 -12.24
N MET A 5 1.62 -7.09 -11.93
CA MET A 5 1.63 -5.89 -11.10
C MET A 5 2.07 -6.21 -9.66
N CYS A 6 1.59 -7.32 -9.09
CA CYS A 6 1.99 -7.76 -7.75
C CYS A 6 3.47 -8.14 -7.68
N ILE A 7 4.03 -8.76 -8.71
CA ILE A 7 5.46 -9.12 -8.79
C ILE A 7 6.31 -7.86 -8.82
N ARG A 8 5.97 -6.87 -9.63
CA ARG A 8 6.73 -5.62 -9.77
C ARG A 8 6.77 -4.81 -8.47
N ASP A 9 5.60 -4.64 -7.83
CA ASP A 9 5.49 -3.90 -6.58
C ASP A 9 6.28 -4.61 -5.46
N SER A 10 6.16 -5.94 -5.38
CA SER A 10 6.95 -6.75 -4.43
C SER A 10 8.45 -6.67 -4.72
N THR A 11 8.87 -6.64 -5.99
CA THR A 11 10.28 -6.53 -6.38
C THR A 11 10.86 -5.18 -5.94
N ALA A 12 10.11 -4.09 -6.11
CA ALA A 12 10.56 -2.77 -5.68
C ALA A 12 10.74 -2.68 -4.16
N LEU A 13 9.78 -3.24 -3.38
CA LEU A 13 9.88 -3.29 -1.93
C LEU A 13 11.02 -4.20 -1.45
N VAL A 14 11.22 -5.35 -2.07
CA VAL A 14 12.35 -6.24 -1.77
C VAL A 14 13.66 -5.55 -2.07
N THR A 15 13.77 -4.86 -3.22
CA THR A 15 14.97 -4.09 -3.56
C THR A 15 15.25 -3.02 -2.52
N PHE A 16 14.23 -2.27 -2.10
CA PHE A 16 14.38 -1.28 -1.03
C PHE A 16 14.85 -1.92 0.28
N LEU A 17 14.22 -3.02 0.71
CA LEU A 17 14.59 -3.71 1.95
C LEU A 17 16.04 -4.22 1.89
N VAL A 18 16.44 -4.84 0.78
CA VAL A 18 17.81 -5.34 0.60
C VAL A 18 18.81 -4.20 0.65
N VAL A 19 18.59 -3.13 -0.13
CA VAL A 19 19.48 -1.96 -0.13
C VAL A 19 19.51 -1.30 1.25
N GLY A 20 18.36 -1.09 1.89
CA GLY A 20 18.28 -0.49 3.21
C GLY A 20 19.00 -1.32 4.28
N ILE A 21 18.85 -2.65 4.26
CA ILE A 21 19.57 -3.55 5.19
C ILE A 21 21.07 -3.52 4.93
N VAL A 22 21.51 -3.46 3.68
CA VAL A 22 22.94 -3.33 3.33
C VAL A 22 23.51 -2.02 3.90
N PHE A 23 22.79 -0.91 3.77
CA PHE A 23 23.21 0.38 4.35
C PHE A 23 23.28 0.32 5.88
N LEU A 24 22.30 -0.31 6.53
CA LEU A 24 22.31 -0.49 7.99
C LEU A 24 23.44 -1.42 8.47
N ALA A 25 23.65 -2.53 7.77
CA ALA A 25 24.71 -3.50 8.14
C ALA A 25 26.12 -2.94 7.90
N GLY A 26 26.29 -2.19 6.81
CA GLY A 26 27.54 -1.51 6.47
C GLY A 26 27.79 -0.22 7.27
N ARG A 27 26.81 0.24 8.03
CA ARG A 27 26.82 1.54 8.75
C ARG A 27 27.24 2.69 7.83
N PHE A 28 26.72 2.68 6.60
CA PHE A 28 27.00 3.73 5.64
C PHE A 28 26.29 5.03 6.03
N ASP A 29 27.04 6.12 6.03
CA ASP A 29 26.44 7.44 6.26
C ASP A 29 25.66 7.91 5.03
N ILE A 30 24.46 8.46 5.27
CA ILE A 30 23.63 9.07 4.22
C ILE A 30 23.66 10.57 4.42
N GLN A 31 24.41 11.28 3.57
CA GLN A 31 24.57 12.75 3.62
C GLN A 31 25.00 13.27 5.00
N GLY A 32 25.95 12.57 5.66
CA GLY A 32 26.47 12.96 6.96
C GLY A 32 25.61 12.52 8.15
N THR A 33 24.58 11.74 7.92
CA THR A 33 23.77 11.12 8.98
C THR A 33 24.16 9.65 9.11
N SER A 34 24.63 9.23 10.28
CA SER A 34 24.96 7.84 10.58
C SER A 34 23.66 7.03 10.65
N THR A 35 23.63 5.89 9.92
CA THR A 35 22.48 4.99 9.91
C THR A 35 22.44 4.10 11.16
N GLY A 36 21.23 3.69 11.57
CA GLY A 36 21.02 2.77 12.69
C GLY A 36 20.21 3.38 13.83
N PHE A 37 20.32 2.79 15.02
CA PHE A 37 19.55 3.22 16.20
C PHE A 37 19.90 4.65 16.67
N SER A 38 21.10 5.15 16.35
CA SER A 38 21.49 6.54 16.61
C SER A 38 20.55 7.54 15.94
N VAL A 39 20.05 7.25 14.75
CA VAL A 39 19.05 8.11 14.06
C VAL A 39 17.83 8.35 14.94
N ILE A 40 17.34 7.33 15.63
CA ILE A 40 16.18 7.45 16.51
C ILE A 40 16.55 8.20 17.80
N SER A 41 17.66 7.82 18.46
CA SER A 41 18.07 8.44 19.73
C SER A 41 18.37 9.93 19.58
N ASP A 42 19.06 10.32 18.51
CA ASP A 42 19.52 11.69 18.28
C ASP A 42 18.39 12.62 17.80
N ASN A 43 17.26 12.05 17.35
CA ASN A 43 16.11 12.80 16.84
C ASN A 43 14.85 12.72 17.74
N GLY A 44 15.06 12.60 19.07
CA GLY A 44 13.96 12.67 20.04
C GLY A 44 13.41 11.32 20.50
N GLY A 45 14.10 10.22 20.16
CA GLY A 45 13.73 8.88 20.61
C GLY A 45 12.53 8.29 19.84
N LEU A 46 11.87 7.32 20.47
CA LEU A 46 10.74 6.61 19.86
C LEU A 46 9.46 7.46 19.74
N PHE A 47 9.32 8.49 20.53
CA PHE A 47 8.13 9.35 20.56
C PHE A 47 8.50 10.84 20.52
N PRO A 48 9.13 11.31 19.42
CA PRO A 48 9.66 12.68 19.33
C PRO A 48 8.56 13.76 19.42
N THR A 49 7.33 13.43 19.05
CA THR A 49 6.16 14.33 19.07
C THR A 49 5.19 14.01 20.21
N GLY A 50 5.57 13.13 21.13
CA GLY A 50 4.77 12.72 22.28
C GLY A 50 3.72 11.64 21.96
N LEU A 51 3.15 11.07 23.02
CA LEU A 51 2.19 9.97 22.92
C LEU A 51 0.87 10.36 22.24
N PHE A 52 0.47 11.63 22.32
CA PHE A 52 -0.77 12.08 21.70
C PHE A 52 -0.75 11.93 20.17
N SER A 53 0.41 12.09 19.56
CA SER A 53 0.57 11.89 18.12
C SER A 53 0.28 10.46 17.67
N LEU A 54 0.41 9.46 18.56
CA LEU A 54 0.03 8.08 18.25
C LEU A 54 -1.46 7.94 17.97
N VAL A 55 -2.31 8.73 18.65
CA VAL A 55 -3.77 8.69 18.42
C VAL A 55 -4.09 9.14 17.00
N ILE A 56 -3.41 10.21 16.54
CA ILE A 56 -3.58 10.74 15.17
C ILE A 56 -3.06 9.73 14.15
N VAL A 57 -1.87 9.17 14.38
CA VAL A 57 -1.26 8.17 13.50
C VAL A 57 -2.09 6.90 13.42
N THR A 58 -2.73 6.48 14.54
CA THR A 58 -3.59 5.29 14.56
C THR A 58 -4.72 5.37 13.54
N SER A 59 -5.33 6.54 13.34
CA SER A 59 -6.36 6.72 12.32
C SER A 59 -5.81 6.48 10.90
N GLY A 60 -4.60 6.98 10.61
CA GLY A 60 -3.91 6.70 9.35
C GLY A 60 -3.54 5.23 9.17
N VAL A 61 -3.13 4.56 10.25
CA VAL A 61 -2.82 3.12 10.22
C VAL A 61 -4.07 2.28 9.90
N ILE A 62 -5.24 2.61 10.47
CA ILE A 62 -6.50 1.94 10.15
C ILE A 62 -6.78 2.05 8.64
N PHE A 63 -6.59 3.23 8.05
CA PHE A 63 -6.72 3.42 6.60
C PHE A 63 -5.71 2.61 5.79
N ALA A 64 -4.49 2.46 6.28
CA ALA A 64 -3.44 1.69 5.61
C ALA A 64 -3.76 0.20 5.52
N TYR A 65 -4.58 -0.32 6.45
CA TYR A 65 -5.07 -1.70 6.43
C TYR A 65 -6.45 -1.84 5.77
N ALA A 66 -7.05 -0.76 5.29
CA ALA A 66 -8.25 -0.83 4.46
C ALA A 66 -7.96 -1.69 3.22
N ALA A 67 -8.99 -2.38 2.73
CA ALA A 67 -8.91 -3.31 1.62
C ALA A 67 -8.35 -4.73 1.95
N VAL A 68 -7.99 -5.04 3.18
CA VAL A 68 -7.70 -6.45 3.58
C VAL A 68 -8.94 -7.33 3.38
N GLU A 69 -10.13 -6.77 3.55
CA GLU A 69 -11.42 -7.43 3.30
C GLU A 69 -11.65 -7.83 1.83
N LEU A 70 -10.88 -7.27 0.87
CA LEU A 70 -10.97 -7.65 -0.55
C LEU A 70 -10.64 -9.13 -0.78
N VAL A 71 -9.88 -9.74 0.12
CA VAL A 71 -9.66 -11.20 0.11
C VAL A 71 -10.99 -11.94 0.25
N GLY A 72 -11.91 -11.43 1.07
CA GLY A 72 -13.24 -11.99 1.24
C GLY A 72 -14.12 -11.91 -0.03
N THR A 73 -14.02 -10.82 -0.78
CA THR A 73 -14.78 -10.68 -2.05
C THR A 73 -14.29 -11.66 -3.12
N ALA A 74 -13.00 -12.00 -3.13
CA ALA A 74 -12.43 -12.99 -4.02
C ALA A 74 -12.84 -14.43 -3.68
N ALA A 75 -13.30 -14.68 -2.45
CA ALA A 75 -13.76 -16.01 -2.02
C ALA A 75 -14.94 -16.53 -2.86
N GLY A 76 -15.85 -15.62 -3.27
CA GLY A 76 -17.00 -15.95 -4.13
C GLY A 76 -16.65 -16.41 -5.55
N GLU A 77 -15.39 -16.23 -5.98
CA GLU A 77 -14.90 -16.60 -7.31
C GLU A 77 -13.94 -17.80 -7.27
N THR A 78 -13.63 -18.29 -6.08
CA THR A 78 -12.68 -19.38 -5.87
C THR A 78 -13.41 -20.73 -5.87
N ALA A 79 -12.91 -21.70 -6.65
CA ALA A 79 -13.52 -23.01 -6.77
C ALA A 79 -13.56 -23.80 -5.43
N GLU A 80 -12.55 -23.64 -4.56
CA GLU A 80 -12.45 -24.29 -3.26
C GLU A 80 -12.10 -23.26 -2.15
N PRO A 81 -13.04 -22.36 -1.77
CA PRO A 81 -12.74 -21.27 -0.83
C PRO A 81 -12.26 -21.76 0.52
N ALA A 82 -12.81 -22.86 1.03
CA ALA A 82 -12.42 -23.43 2.34
C ALA A 82 -10.94 -23.82 2.43
N LYS A 83 -10.31 -24.21 1.32
CA LYS A 83 -8.89 -24.57 1.27
C LYS A 83 -7.98 -23.38 0.94
N VAL A 84 -8.44 -22.50 0.04
CA VAL A 84 -7.62 -21.41 -0.50
C VAL A 84 -7.60 -20.21 0.44
N MET A 85 -8.73 -19.87 1.05
CA MET A 85 -8.87 -18.68 1.90
C MET A 85 -7.93 -18.66 3.12
N PRO A 86 -7.76 -19.74 3.90
CA PRO A 86 -6.83 -19.71 5.04
C PRO A 86 -5.38 -19.45 4.62
N ARG A 87 -4.96 -20.00 3.49
CA ARG A 87 -3.61 -19.78 2.94
C ARG A 87 -3.44 -18.33 2.45
N ALA A 88 -4.46 -17.79 1.79
CA ALA A 88 -4.47 -16.40 1.33
C ALA A 88 -4.37 -15.44 2.51
N ILE A 89 -5.17 -15.61 3.55
CA ILE A 89 -5.18 -14.78 4.76
C ILE A 89 -3.82 -14.82 5.46
N ASN A 90 -3.25 -16.01 5.69
CA ASN A 90 -1.94 -16.14 6.32
C ASN A 90 -0.83 -15.50 5.46
N SER A 91 -0.92 -15.60 4.13
CA SER A 91 0.03 -14.93 3.22
C SER A 91 -0.07 -13.40 3.32
N VAL A 92 -1.28 -12.85 3.49
CA VAL A 92 -1.48 -11.39 3.68
C VAL A 92 -0.83 -10.95 4.99
N ILE A 93 -1.04 -11.67 6.09
CA ILE A 93 -0.44 -11.34 7.40
C ILE A 93 1.10 -11.30 7.28
N LEU A 94 1.70 -12.33 6.67
CA LEU A 94 3.16 -12.37 6.48
C LEU A 94 3.66 -11.22 5.61
N ARG A 95 2.96 -10.90 4.52
CA ARG A 95 3.32 -9.78 3.65
C ARG A 95 3.26 -8.44 4.38
N ILE A 96 2.23 -8.22 5.18
CA ILE A 96 2.10 -7.01 6.00
C ILE A 96 3.28 -6.93 6.98
N ALA A 97 3.59 -8.01 7.70
CA ALA A 97 4.67 -8.01 8.67
C ALA A 97 6.02 -7.70 8.00
N VAL A 98 6.33 -8.32 6.87
CA VAL A 98 7.63 -8.15 6.20
C VAL A 98 7.69 -6.83 5.42
N PHE A 99 6.71 -6.57 4.56
CA PHE A 99 6.80 -5.44 3.63
C PHE A 99 6.33 -4.13 4.26
N TYR A 100 5.35 -4.15 5.15
CA TYR A 100 4.85 -2.94 5.78
C TYR A 100 5.67 -2.58 7.01
N VAL A 101 5.64 -3.44 8.04
CA VAL A 101 6.34 -3.17 9.30
C VAL A 101 7.87 -3.18 9.07
N GLY A 102 8.39 -4.12 8.28
CA GLY A 102 9.82 -4.18 7.94
C GLY A 102 10.30 -2.91 7.22
N SER A 103 9.55 -2.42 6.23
CA SER A 103 9.91 -1.19 5.52
C SER A 103 9.88 0.04 6.42
N LEU A 104 8.90 0.16 7.31
CA LEU A 104 8.83 1.27 8.28
C LEU A 104 10.02 1.26 9.25
N ILE A 105 10.40 0.08 9.75
CA ILE A 105 11.57 -0.05 10.63
C ILE A 105 12.84 0.37 9.89
N VAL A 106 13.03 -0.12 8.66
CA VAL A 106 14.21 0.24 7.85
C VAL A 106 14.22 1.74 7.56
N LEU A 107 13.10 2.35 7.15
CA LEU A 107 13.02 3.80 6.92
C LEU A 107 13.36 4.61 8.17
N ALA A 108 12.86 4.20 9.34
CA ALA A 108 13.12 4.87 10.61
C ALA A 108 14.60 4.80 11.06
N LEU A 109 15.30 3.74 10.65
CA LEU A 109 16.71 3.54 10.97
C LEU A 109 17.67 4.17 9.94
N LEU A 110 17.20 4.48 8.74
CA LEU A 110 18.03 5.04 7.66
C LEU A 110 18.14 6.55 7.72
N LEU A 111 17.03 7.26 7.95
CA LEU A 111 16.98 8.72 7.92
C LEU A 111 16.09 9.25 9.06
N PRO A 112 16.41 10.46 9.59
CA PRO A 112 15.56 11.15 10.55
C PRO A 112 14.14 11.36 10.02
N TYR A 113 13.14 11.22 10.88
CA TYR A 113 11.75 11.40 10.50
C TYR A 113 11.46 12.78 9.89
N THR A 114 12.21 13.81 10.27
CA THR A 114 12.12 15.18 9.75
C THR A 114 12.55 15.32 8.29
N THR A 115 13.26 14.32 7.76
CA THR A 115 13.70 14.30 6.36
C THR A 115 12.57 13.92 5.41
N TYR A 116 11.60 13.16 5.89
CA TYR A 116 10.47 12.71 5.07
C TYR A 116 9.41 13.82 4.95
N LYS A 117 8.95 14.06 3.72
CA LYS A 117 7.94 15.06 3.41
C LYS A 117 6.58 14.38 3.17
N ALA A 118 5.50 15.09 3.51
CA ALA A 118 4.14 14.57 3.34
C ALA A 118 3.71 14.44 1.86
N ASP A 119 4.33 15.21 0.98
CA ASP A 119 4.04 15.28 -0.45
C ASP A 119 4.95 14.38 -1.32
N GLU A 120 5.87 13.63 -0.69
CA GLU A 120 6.80 12.75 -1.39
C GLU A 120 6.80 11.35 -0.77
N SER A 121 6.92 10.32 -1.61
CA SER A 121 7.08 8.96 -1.12
C SER A 121 8.39 8.80 -0.34
N PRO A 122 8.36 8.21 0.88
CA PRO A 122 9.58 7.97 1.67
C PRO A 122 10.63 7.15 0.93
N PHE A 123 10.21 6.27 0.04
CA PHE A 123 11.12 5.48 -0.81
C PHE A 123 11.86 6.37 -1.81
N VAL A 124 11.15 7.33 -2.43
CA VAL A 124 11.76 8.30 -3.34
C VAL A 124 12.77 9.16 -2.60
N THR A 125 12.41 9.67 -1.42
CA THR A 125 13.31 10.44 -0.56
C THR A 125 14.59 9.67 -0.25
N PHE A 126 14.49 8.41 0.16
CA PHE A 126 15.66 7.57 0.47
C PHE A 126 16.56 7.39 -0.76
N PHE A 127 16.02 6.94 -1.89
CA PHE A 127 16.83 6.70 -3.10
C PHE A 127 17.47 7.98 -3.66
N SER A 128 16.81 9.11 -3.55
CA SER A 128 17.37 10.40 -3.92
C SER A 128 18.56 10.80 -3.01
N LYS A 129 18.45 10.51 -1.72
CA LYS A 129 19.48 10.84 -0.72
C LYS A 129 20.75 10.01 -0.84
N ILE A 130 20.66 8.76 -1.28
CA ILE A 130 21.85 7.91 -1.53
C ILE A 130 22.59 8.24 -2.84
N GLY A 131 22.16 9.31 -3.55
CA GLY A 131 22.86 9.81 -4.73
C GLY A 131 22.60 9.01 -6.01
N VAL A 132 21.47 8.32 -6.12
CA VAL A 132 21.02 7.61 -7.33
C VAL A 132 19.77 8.31 -7.90
N PRO A 133 19.92 9.43 -8.64
CA PRO A 133 18.79 10.24 -9.11
C PRO A 133 17.81 9.45 -9.99
N ALA A 134 18.34 8.52 -10.81
CA ALA A 134 17.51 7.64 -11.65
C ALA A 134 16.64 6.69 -10.81
N ALA A 135 17.13 6.22 -9.65
CA ALA A 135 16.37 5.34 -8.76
C ALA A 135 15.17 6.06 -8.14
N GLY A 136 15.29 7.35 -7.79
CA GLY A 136 14.16 8.17 -7.35
C GLY A 136 13.05 8.23 -8.39
N GLY A 137 13.38 8.49 -9.66
CA GLY A 137 12.42 8.49 -10.76
C GLY A 137 11.76 7.13 -11.00
N ILE A 138 12.53 6.04 -10.94
CA ILE A 138 12.02 4.67 -11.07
C ILE A 138 11.05 4.36 -9.91
N MET A 139 11.43 4.69 -8.68
CA MET A 139 10.55 4.47 -7.52
C MET A 139 9.27 5.29 -7.60
N ASN A 140 9.32 6.52 -8.11
CA ASN A 140 8.12 7.33 -8.32
C ASN A 140 7.18 6.68 -9.35
N LEU A 141 7.72 6.13 -10.43
CA LEU A 141 6.94 5.37 -11.41
C LEU A 141 6.32 4.11 -10.80
N VAL A 142 7.05 3.40 -9.93
CA VAL A 142 6.52 2.23 -9.20
C VAL A 142 5.37 2.64 -8.29
N VAL A 143 5.52 3.73 -7.52
CA VAL A 143 4.46 4.25 -6.64
C VAL A 143 3.22 4.64 -7.45
N LEU A 144 3.39 5.32 -8.58
CA LEU A 144 2.28 5.70 -9.46
C LEU A 144 1.51 4.45 -9.95
N THR A 145 2.24 3.46 -10.43
CA THR A 145 1.62 2.22 -10.94
C THR A 145 0.98 1.39 -9.83
N ALA A 146 1.53 1.39 -8.60
CA ALA A 146 0.92 0.77 -7.44
C ALA A 146 -0.40 1.47 -7.06
N ALA A 147 -0.43 2.80 -7.08
CA ALA A 147 -1.65 3.59 -6.85
C ALA A 147 -2.74 3.27 -7.89
N MET A 148 -2.38 3.19 -9.18
CA MET A 148 -3.31 2.78 -10.24
C MET A 148 -3.84 1.35 -10.04
N SER A 149 -2.99 0.43 -9.58
CA SER A 149 -3.38 -0.94 -9.23
C SER A 149 -4.38 -0.97 -8.09
N SER A 150 -4.14 -0.22 -7.03
CA SER A 150 -5.03 -0.10 -5.88
C SER A 150 -6.38 0.48 -6.27
N LEU A 151 -6.39 1.53 -7.11
CA LEU A 151 -7.61 2.11 -7.65
C LEU A 151 -8.42 1.07 -8.44
N ASN A 152 -7.76 0.32 -9.31
CA ASN A 152 -8.41 -0.73 -10.10
C ASN A 152 -9.01 -1.84 -9.22
N ALA A 153 -8.29 -2.27 -8.18
CA ALA A 153 -8.78 -3.26 -7.22
C ALA A 153 -9.99 -2.73 -6.44
N GLY A 154 -9.96 -1.47 -6.03
CA GLY A 154 -11.08 -0.80 -5.37
C GLY A 154 -12.34 -0.73 -6.26
N LEU A 155 -12.19 -0.29 -7.50
CA LEU A 155 -13.30 -0.24 -8.49
C LEU A 155 -13.90 -1.64 -8.74
N TYR A 156 -13.05 -2.64 -8.88
CA TYR A 156 -13.48 -4.03 -9.07
C TYR A 156 -14.31 -4.52 -7.88
N SER A 157 -13.81 -4.37 -6.66
CA SER A 157 -14.49 -4.82 -5.45
C SER A 157 -15.80 -4.08 -5.22
N THR A 158 -15.78 -2.75 -5.30
CA THR A 158 -16.98 -1.92 -5.10
C THR A 158 -18.04 -2.24 -6.17
N GLY A 159 -17.63 -2.44 -7.43
CA GLY A 159 -18.54 -2.83 -8.50
C GLY A 159 -19.26 -4.15 -8.21
N ARG A 160 -18.56 -5.13 -7.66
CA ARG A 160 -19.15 -6.43 -7.28
C ARG A 160 -20.05 -6.35 -6.05
N THR A 161 -19.64 -5.58 -5.05
CA THR A 161 -20.46 -5.33 -3.86
C THR A 161 -21.77 -4.64 -4.24
N LEU A 162 -21.70 -3.58 -5.04
CA LEU A 162 -22.91 -2.88 -5.54
C LEU A 162 -23.82 -3.80 -6.37
N ARG A 163 -23.23 -4.69 -7.16
CA ARG A 163 -24.01 -5.69 -7.88
C ARG A 163 -24.75 -6.64 -6.93
N SER A 164 -24.06 -7.16 -5.93
CA SER A 164 -24.68 -8.03 -4.92
C SER A 164 -25.83 -7.30 -4.19
N MET A 165 -25.60 -6.05 -3.81
CA MET A 165 -26.63 -5.22 -3.18
C MET A 165 -27.84 -4.97 -4.12
N ALA A 166 -27.60 -4.74 -5.41
CA ALA A 166 -28.67 -4.54 -6.39
C ALA A 166 -29.51 -5.80 -6.60
N LEU A 167 -28.87 -6.99 -6.59
CA LEU A 167 -29.59 -8.27 -6.68
C LEU A 167 -30.46 -8.54 -5.45
N ASN A 168 -30.05 -8.02 -4.29
CA ASN A 168 -30.83 -8.09 -3.03
C ASN A 168 -31.82 -6.92 -2.86
N GLY A 169 -31.96 -6.05 -3.87
CA GLY A 169 -32.90 -4.92 -3.82
C GLY A 169 -32.46 -3.74 -2.94
N THR A 170 -31.23 -3.73 -2.43
CA THR A 170 -30.69 -2.69 -1.51
C THR A 170 -29.86 -1.61 -2.24
N ALA A 171 -29.63 -1.75 -3.54
CA ALA A 171 -28.97 -0.75 -4.38
C ALA A 171 -29.72 -0.55 -5.70
N PRO A 172 -29.49 0.56 -6.41
CA PRO A 172 -30.15 0.83 -7.69
C PRO A 172 -29.97 -0.30 -8.70
N SER A 173 -31.02 -0.72 -9.38
CA SER A 173 -31.04 -1.88 -10.29
C SER A 173 -29.99 -1.80 -11.43
N PHE A 174 -29.63 -0.59 -11.85
CA PHE A 174 -28.63 -0.42 -12.92
C PHE A 174 -27.22 -0.87 -12.49
N THR A 175 -26.89 -0.84 -11.18
CA THR A 175 -25.59 -1.31 -10.66
C THR A 175 -25.48 -2.84 -10.72
N GLY A 176 -26.59 -3.54 -10.86
CA GLY A 176 -26.64 -4.99 -11.05
C GLY A 176 -26.28 -5.45 -12.46
N LYS A 177 -26.26 -4.53 -13.45
CA LYS A 177 -26.00 -4.87 -14.86
C LYS A 177 -24.56 -5.31 -15.07
N MET A 178 -24.41 -6.42 -15.82
CA MET A 178 -23.09 -6.94 -16.24
C MET A 178 -22.89 -6.70 -17.75
N ASN A 179 -21.63 -6.49 -18.13
CA ASN A 179 -21.23 -6.50 -19.52
C ASN A 179 -21.16 -7.95 -20.04
N ARG A 180 -21.04 -8.15 -21.37
CA ARG A 180 -20.86 -9.45 -22.03
C ARG A 180 -19.70 -10.27 -21.46
N ASN A 181 -18.68 -9.62 -20.92
CA ASN A 181 -17.51 -10.22 -20.31
C ASN A 181 -17.64 -10.51 -18.79
N GLY A 182 -18.85 -10.44 -18.23
CA GLY A 182 -19.09 -10.70 -16.80
C GLY A 182 -18.60 -9.59 -15.86
N VAL A 183 -18.36 -8.37 -16.36
CA VAL A 183 -17.93 -7.23 -15.55
C VAL A 183 -19.14 -6.41 -15.08
N PRO A 184 -19.27 -6.06 -13.78
CA PRO A 184 -20.37 -5.27 -13.23
C PRO A 184 -20.21 -3.78 -13.59
N PHE A 185 -20.44 -3.46 -14.87
CA PHE A 185 -20.20 -2.14 -15.43
C PHE A 185 -20.96 -1.02 -14.72
N GLY A 186 -22.23 -1.25 -14.36
CA GLY A 186 -23.04 -0.24 -13.70
C GLY A 186 -22.51 0.21 -12.36
N GLY A 187 -22.04 -0.74 -11.53
CA GLY A 187 -21.41 -0.45 -10.23
C GLY A 187 -20.06 0.26 -10.38
N ILE A 188 -19.23 -0.18 -11.32
CA ILE A 188 -17.93 0.44 -11.60
C ILE A 188 -18.11 1.88 -12.11
N ALA A 189 -19.06 2.12 -13.02
CA ALA A 189 -19.31 3.45 -13.56
C ALA A 189 -19.80 4.43 -12.47
N LEU A 190 -20.70 3.98 -11.59
CA LEU A 190 -21.15 4.78 -10.46
C LEU A 190 -20.00 5.12 -9.51
N THR A 191 -19.21 4.13 -9.12
CA THR A 191 -18.06 4.33 -8.23
C THR A 191 -17.04 5.26 -8.86
N GLY A 192 -16.70 5.07 -10.14
CA GLY A 192 -15.77 5.93 -10.86
C GLY A 192 -16.25 7.38 -10.93
N ALA A 193 -17.53 7.60 -11.20
CA ALA A 193 -18.13 8.95 -11.24
C ALA A 193 -18.04 9.63 -9.86
N LEU A 194 -18.38 8.91 -8.78
CA LEU A 194 -18.28 9.44 -7.41
C LEU A 194 -16.84 9.71 -6.99
N THR A 195 -15.91 8.84 -7.36
CA THR A 195 -14.47 9.04 -7.10
C THR A 195 -13.96 10.28 -7.83
N PHE A 196 -14.37 10.48 -9.08
CA PHE A 196 -13.98 11.66 -9.86
C PHE A 196 -14.50 12.96 -9.23
N LEU A 197 -15.75 12.98 -8.73
CA LEU A 197 -16.29 14.12 -7.99
C LEU A 197 -15.55 14.44 -6.69
N GLY A 198 -14.93 13.42 -6.06
CA GLY A 198 -14.14 13.63 -4.84
C GLY A 198 -12.72 14.21 -5.08
N VAL A 199 -12.30 14.30 -6.35
CA VAL A 199 -11.00 14.87 -6.74
C VAL A 199 -11.12 16.35 -7.15
N ILE A 200 -12.32 16.82 -7.46
CA ILE A 200 -12.63 18.22 -7.82
C ILE A 200 -12.97 19.01 -6.57
#